data_f30068e7ef7ea28647b5e757ad7bc06a
#
_entry.id   f30068e7ef7ea28647b5e757ad7bc06a
#
_cell.length_a   1.000
_cell.length_b   1.000
_cell.length_c   1.000
_cell.angle_alpha   90.00
_cell.angle_beta   90.00
_cell.angle_gamma   90.00
#
_symmetry.space_group_name_H-M   'P 1'
#
loop_
_entity.id
_entity.type
_entity.pdbx_description
1 polymer ?
#
loop_
_entity_poly.entity_id
_entity_poly.type
_entity_poly.pdbx_seq_one_letter_code
_entity_poly.pdbx_strand_id
1 'polypeptide(L)'
;MYTLIKTEGKARRGQFETVHGTFQTPCFMNVGTAAAIKGGISSIDLKNDLKCQVELCNTYHLHVRPGDKVIKQMGGLHKFMNWDKPILTDSGGFQVFSLAKLRKIKEEGVCFNSHVDGRKIFMGPEESMQIQSNLGSTIAMAFDECIDNHMAQITPDMDEKAKNRIIRKAYDYSKNSCDRTVRWLYRCKEEMARLNSLPDTINKHQLLFGINQGSVFDDLRLRHMEEIAKLDMDGYAVGGLAGEPTEEMYHILDILCPVMP
;
A
#
# COMPACT_ATOMS: atom_id res chain seq x y z
N MET A 1 15.94 10.34 0.12
CA MET A 1 15.96 10.89 -1.28
C MET A 1 16.36 9.79 -2.26
N TYR A 2 15.69 9.68 -3.43
CA TYR A 2 16.07 8.71 -4.46
C TYR A 2 17.16 9.27 -5.37
N THR A 3 18.19 8.47 -5.66
CA THR A 3 19.26 8.82 -6.59
C THR A 3 19.42 7.71 -7.62
N LEU A 4 19.21 8.04 -8.90
CA LEU A 4 19.46 7.13 -10.01
C LEU A 4 20.98 7.00 -10.22
N ILE A 5 21.52 5.77 -10.13
CA ILE A 5 22.97 5.50 -10.23
C ILE A 5 23.33 5.06 -11.66
N LYS A 6 22.55 4.16 -12.27
CA LYS A 6 22.81 3.61 -13.60
C LYS A 6 21.52 3.22 -14.30
N THR A 7 21.51 3.41 -15.63
CA THR A 7 20.47 2.94 -16.54
C THR A 7 21.09 2.06 -17.61
N GLU A 8 20.42 0.96 -17.98
CA GLU A 8 20.79 0.08 -19.08
C GLU A 8 19.51 -0.43 -19.76
N GLY A 9 19.22 0.09 -20.96
CA GLY A 9 17.90 -0.07 -21.58
C GLY A 9 16.78 0.47 -20.69
N LYS A 10 15.79 -0.36 -20.36
CA LYS A 10 14.72 -0.02 -19.40
C LYS A 10 15.09 -0.28 -17.94
N ALA A 11 16.21 -0.97 -17.67
CA ALA A 11 16.63 -1.29 -16.31
C ALA A 11 17.26 -0.06 -15.62
N ARG A 12 16.93 0.14 -14.35
CA ARG A 12 17.42 1.25 -13.53
C ARG A 12 17.97 0.71 -12.21
N ARG A 13 19.18 1.09 -11.87
CA ARG A 13 19.75 0.91 -10.54
C ARG A 13 19.76 2.24 -9.82
N GLY A 14 19.22 2.28 -8.63
CA GLY A 14 19.18 3.48 -7.81
C GLY A 14 19.51 3.20 -6.36
N GLN A 15 19.47 4.26 -5.58
CA GLN A 15 19.65 4.26 -4.14
C GLN A 15 18.56 5.12 -3.52
N PHE A 16 17.97 4.65 -2.44
CA PHE A 16 16.97 5.41 -1.69
C PHE A 16 17.47 5.64 -0.27
N GLU A 17 17.65 6.90 0.08
CA GLU A 17 18.11 7.33 1.41
C GLU A 17 16.91 7.70 2.29
N THR A 18 16.90 7.19 3.51
CA THR A 18 15.84 7.39 4.50
C THR A 18 16.44 7.67 5.88
N VAL A 19 15.59 8.04 6.84
CA VAL A 19 16.02 8.26 8.25
C VAL A 19 16.47 6.96 8.95
N HIS A 20 16.12 5.80 8.41
CA HIS A 20 16.52 4.48 8.92
C HIS A 20 17.57 3.79 8.04
N GLY A 21 18.33 4.58 7.29
CA GLY A 21 19.40 4.10 6.43
C GLY A 21 19.02 4.10 4.95
N THR A 22 19.94 3.59 4.16
CA THR A 22 19.90 3.61 2.71
C THR A 22 19.72 2.20 2.17
N PHE A 23 18.91 2.05 1.12
CA PHE A 23 18.79 0.79 0.39
C PHE A 23 18.97 0.97 -1.11
N GLN A 24 19.44 -0.10 -1.76
CA GLN A 24 19.66 -0.12 -3.21
C GLN A 24 18.39 -0.59 -3.92
N THR A 25 18.15 -0.07 -5.12
CA THR A 25 17.05 -0.52 -5.98
C THR A 25 17.59 -1.10 -7.30
N PRO A 26 16.94 -2.14 -7.85
CA PRO A 26 15.76 -2.82 -7.32
C PRO A 26 16.07 -3.64 -6.07
N CYS A 27 15.09 -3.77 -5.17
CA CYS A 27 15.19 -4.66 -4.01
C CYS A 27 13.84 -5.33 -3.74
N PHE A 28 13.89 -6.52 -3.17
CA PHE A 28 12.70 -7.21 -2.67
C PHE A 28 12.42 -6.78 -1.22
N MET A 29 11.16 -6.53 -0.89
CA MET A 29 10.71 -6.24 0.47
C MET A 29 10.05 -7.49 1.05
N ASN A 30 10.68 -8.10 2.06
CA ASN A 30 10.10 -9.27 2.71
C ASN A 30 8.87 -8.87 3.52
N VAL A 31 7.86 -9.74 3.53
CA VAL A 31 6.60 -9.47 4.23
C VAL A 31 6.64 -10.04 5.65
N GLY A 32 6.91 -9.17 6.60
CA GLY A 32 6.82 -9.42 8.03
C GLY A 32 5.43 -9.04 8.57
N THR A 33 4.41 -9.74 8.18
CA THR A 33 2.97 -9.44 8.36
C THR A 33 2.62 -8.77 9.70
N ALA A 34 3.03 -9.38 10.81
CA ALA A 34 2.75 -8.90 12.18
C ALA A 34 4.07 -8.71 12.95
N ALA A 35 4.96 -7.88 12.41
CA ALA A 35 6.30 -7.60 12.94
C ALA A 35 7.22 -8.84 12.97
N ALA A 36 6.93 -9.86 12.17
CA ALA A 36 7.76 -11.04 12.02
C ALA A 36 7.37 -11.82 10.75
N ILE A 37 8.31 -12.54 10.17
CA ILE A 37 8.05 -13.46 9.08
C ILE A 37 7.52 -14.78 9.67
N LYS A 38 6.42 -15.29 9.09
CA LYS A 38 5.90 -16.62 9.45
C LYS A 38 6.92 -17.69 9.07
N GLY A 39 7.11 -18.68 9.94
CA GLY A 39 7.99 -19.81 9.69
C GLY A 39 9.34 -19.77 10.41
N GLY A 40 9.53 -18.85 11.36
CA GLY A 40 10.66 -18.88 12.27
C GLY A 40 11.92 -18.14 11.80
N ILE A 41 11.81 -17.25 10.80
CA ILE A 41 12.90 -16.36 10.42
C ILE A 41 12.86 -15.12 11.30
N SER A 42 13.92 -14.86 12.04
CA SER A 42 14.05 -13.68 12.91
C SER A 42 14.56 -12.44 12.13
N SER A 43 14.42 -11.26 12.74
CA SER A 43 15.00 -10.02 12.20
C SER A 43 16.55 -10.12 12.12
N ILE A 44 17.18 -10.90 12.99
CA ILE A 44 18.63 -11.16 12.96
C ILE A 44 18.99 -11.97 11.71
N ASP A 45 18.27 -13.03 11.40
CA ASP A 45 18.47 -13.86 10.19
C ASP A 45 18.26 -13.03 8.92
N LEU A 46 17.20 -12.21 8.90
CA LEU A 46 16.94 -11.28 7.78
C LEU A 46 18.09 -10.32 7.54
N LYS A 47 18.65 -9.77 8.63
CA LYS A 47 19.73 -8.78 8.56
C LYS A 47 21.06 -9.41 8.20
N ASN A 48 21.46 -10.49 8.88
CA ASN A 48 22.80 -11.03 8.84
C ASN A 48 22.99 -12.09 7.77
N ASP A 49 22.02 -12.96 7.56
CA ASP A 49 22.12 -14.09 6.64
C ASP A 49 21.52 -13.75 5.27
N LEU A 50 20.27 -13.27 5.24
CA LEU A 50 19.57 -12.94 4.00
C LEU A 50 19.92 -11.55 3.45
N LYS A 51 20.59 -10.69 4.24
CA LYS A 51 20.99 -9.33 3.83
C LYS A 51 19.82 -8.46 3.35
N CYS A 52 18.64 -8.66 3.90
CA CYS A 52 17.47 -7.87 3.54
C CYS A 52 17.70 -6.40 3.82
N GLN A 53 17.22 -5.55 2.92
CA GLN A 53 17.43 -4.11 3.00
C GLN A 53 16.20 -3.37 3.52
N VAL A 54 15.00 -3.87 3.22
CA VAL A 54 13.71 -3.29 3.60
C VAL A 54 12.78 -4.41 4.03
N GLU A 55 11.98 -4.18 5.05
CA GLU A 55 10.91 -5.10 5.46
C GLU A 55 9.54 -4.43 5.33
N LEU A 56 8.52 -5.20 4.91
CA LEU A 56 7.14 -4.75 4.82
C LEU A 56 6.33 -5.33 5.97
N CYS A 57 5.58 -4.48 6.68
CA CYS A 57 4.65 -4.89 7.72
C CYS A 57 3.22 -4.46 7.38
N ASN A 58 2.23 -5.27 7.81
CA ASN A 58 0.84 -5.02 7.46
C ASN A 58 0.13 -4.20 8.56
N THR A 59 -0.30 -3.01 8.21
CA THR A 59 -0.98 -2.05 9.09
C THR A 59 -2.22 -2.65 9.76
N TYR A 60 -3.09 -3.29 9.00
CA TYR A 60 -4.30 -3.91 9.53
C TYR A 60 -3.99 -5.00 10.57
N HIS A 61 -3.07 -5.91 10.27
CA HIS A 61 -2.73 -7.00 11.19
C HIS A 61 -2.14 -6.47 12.48
N LEU A 62 -1.27 -5.48 12.41
CA LEU A 62 -0.65 -4.86 13.58
C LEU A 62 -1.63 -4.03 14.40
N HIS A 63 -2.60 -3.36 13.76
CA HIS A 63 -3.69 -2.66 14.45
C HIS A 63 -4.60 -3.61 15.23
N VAL A 64 -4.95 -4.76 14.62
CA VAL A 64 -5.81 -5.75 15.27
C VAL A 64 -5.06 -6.47 16.39
N ARG A 65 -3.79 -6.81 16.16
CA ARG A 65 -2.98 -7.56 17.14
C ARG A 65 -1.48 -7.36 16.88
N PRO A 66 -0.70 -6.84 17.84
CA PRO A 66 -1.01 -6.59 19.26
C PRO A 66 -1.78 -5.27 19.50
N GLY A 67 -1.92 -4.41 18.50
CA GLY A 67 -2.46 -3.07 18.54
C GLY A 67 -1.37 -2.01 18.35
N ASP A 68 -1.63 -1.03 17.46
CA ASP A 68 -0.69 0.03 17.13
C ASP A 68 -0.29 0.89 18.34
N LYS A 69 -1.22 1.10 19.29
CA LYS A 69 -0.94 1.82 20.54
C LYS A 69 0.07 1.10 21.42
N VAL A 70 0.01 -0.24 21.48
CA VAL A 70 1.00 -1.05 22.20
C VAL A 70 2.37 -0.91 21.54
N ILE A 71 2.43 -0.97 20.22
CA ILE A 71 3.68 -0.79 19.47
C ILE A 71 4.25 0.61 19.68
N LYS A 72 3.39 1.66 19.70
CA LYS A 72 3.81 3.04 20.04
C LYS A 72 4.46 3.09 21.43
N GLN A 73 3.84 2.48 22.44
CA GLN A 73 4.40 2.42 23.81
C GLN A 73 5.74 1.70 23.88
N MET A 74 5.97 0.72 23.01
CA MET A 74 7.25 0.02 22.86
C MET A 74 8.30 0.82 22.07
N GLY A 75 7.97 2.02 21.58
CA GLY A 75 8.86 2.90 20.84
C GLY A 75 8.88 2.69 19.33
N GLY A 76 7.78 2.14 18.78
CA GLY A 76 7.58 1.92 17.35
C GLY A 76 8.05 0.55 16.85
N LEU A 77 7.76 0.24 15.58
CA LEU A 77 8.07 -1.06 14.97
C LEU A 77 9.55 -1.41 15.00
N HIS A 78 10.43 -0.46 14.73
CA HIS A 78 11.88 -0.69 14.71
C HIS A 78 12.38 -1.30 16.03
N LYS A 79 11.94 -0.74 17.17
CA LYS A 79 12.28 -1.28 18.50
C LYS A 79 11.55 -2.57 18.78
N PHE A 80 10.26 -2.64 18.44
CA PHE A 80 9.43 -3.81 18.69
C PHE A 80 9.95 -5.07 17.97
N MET A 81 10.45 -4.91 16.73
CA MET A 81 10.99 -5.99 15.90
C MET A 81 12.48 -6.24 16.09
N ASN A 82 13.20 -5.35 16.78
CA ASN A 82 14.67 -5.32 16.78
C ASN A 82 15.25 -5.20 15.35
N TRP A 83 14.68 -4.27 14.56
CA TRP A 83 15.05 -4.02 13.15
C TRP A 83 15.48 -2.56 12.98
N ASP A 84 16.69 -2.33 12.45
CA ASP A 84 17.31 -1.01 12.35
C ASP A 84 17.37 -0.45 10.91
N LYS A 85 16.75 -1.15 9.94
CA LYS A 85 16.70 -0.73 8.54
C LYS A 85 15.30 -0.24 8.17
N PRO A 86 15.10 0.31 6.95
CA PRO A 86 13.79 0.80 6.54
C PRO A 86 12.67 -0.24 6.66
N ILE A 87 11.51 0.22 7.09
CA ILE A 87 10.25 -0.54 7.13
C ILE A 87 9.22 0.21 6.29
N LEU A 88 8.55 -0.51 5.41
CA LEU A 88 7.34 -0.04 4.75
C LEU A 88 6.11 -0.63 5.46
N THR A 89 5.13 0.19 5.77
CA THR A 89 3.80 -0.28 6.19
C THR A 89 2.80 -0.11 5.06
N ASP A 90 2.04 -1.16 4.75
CA ASP A 90 0.96 -1.05 3.78
C ASP A 90 -0.19 -0.15 4.27
N SER A 91 -1.13 0.17 3.39
CA SER A 91 -2.28 1.03 3.73
C SER A 91 -3.27 0.37 4.70
N GLY A 92 -3.27 -0.95 4.80
CA GLY A 92 -4.32 -1.75 5.41
C GLY A 92 -5.54 -1.97 4.50
N GLY A 93 -5.63 -1.24 3.38
CA GLY A 93 -6.75 -1.31 2.43
C GLY A 93 -6.96 -2.70 1.85
N PHE A 94 -5.91 -3.32 1.33
CA PHE A 94 -6.02 -4.67 0.75
C PHE A 94 -6.60 -5.70 1.71
N GLN A 95 -6.17 -5.73 2.99
CA GLN A 95 -6.68 -6.66 3.98
C GLN A 95 -8.14 -6.38 4.35
N VAL A 96 -8.53 -5.12 4.40
CA VAL A 96 -9.93 -4.72 4.57
C VAL A 96 -10.77 -5.23 3.40
N PHE A 97 -10.23 -5.18 2.17
CA PHE A 97 -10.94 -5.66 0.98
C PHE A 97 -10.93 -7.17 0.83
N SER A 98 -9.85 -7.85 1.16
CA SER A 98 -9.70 -9.30 0.97
C SER A 98 -10.30 -10.14 2.12
N LEU A 99 -10.24 -9.66 3.37
CA LEU A 99 -10.67 -10.42 4.54
C LEU A 99 -12.09 -10.09 5.01
N ALA A 100 -12.64 -8.96 4.64
CA ALA A 100 -13.97 -8.53 5.08
C ALA A 100 -15.06 -8.94 4.09
N LYS A 101 -15.75 -10.06 4.36
CA LYS A 101 -16.90 -10.52 3.57
C LYS A 101 -18.08 -9.52 3.56
N LEU A 102 -18.25 -8.75 4.63
CA LEU A 102 -19.27 -7.72 4.80
C LEU A 102 -18.60 -6.38 5.09
N ARG A 103 -18.41 -5.59 4.06
CA ARG A 103 -17.84 -4.24 4.13
C ARG A 103 -18.81 -3.20 3.58
N LYS A 104 -18.84 -2.04 4.21
CA LYS A 104 -19.55 -0.86 3.69
C LYS A 104 -18.53 0.22 3.40
N ILE A 105 -18.32 0.49 2.12
CA ILE A 105 -17.42 1.55 1.64
C ILE A 105 -18.25 2.82 1.52
N LYS A 106 -17.74 3.89 2.10
CA LYS A 106 -18.29 5.24 2.01
C LYS A 106 -17.16 6.22 1.71
N GLU A 107 -17.50 7.47 1.52
CA GLU A 107 -16.51 8.54 1.30
C GLU A 107 -15.62 8.74 2.53
N GLU A 108 -16.18 8.57 3.73
CA GLU A 108 -15.44 8.72 5.00
C GLU A 108 -14.41 7.61 5.21
N GLY A 109 -14.68 6.40 4.74
CA GLY A 109 -13.86 5.21 4.96
C GLY A 109 -14.67 3.93 4.87
N VAL A 110 -14.16 2.86 5.47
CA VAL A 110 -14.71 1.51 5.40
C VAL A 110 -15.02 0.97 6.80
N CYS A 111 -16.25 0.50 6.98
CA CYS A 111 -16.67 -0.25 8.16
C CYS A 111 -16.67 -1.75 7.86
N PHE A 112 -16.04 -2.54 8.72
CA PHE A 112 -15.96 -4.00 8.58
C PHE A 112 -15.78 -4.67 9.94
N ASN A 113 -15.85 -6.00 9.96
CA ASN A 113 -15.63 -6.77 11.17
C ASN A 113 -14.24 -7.43 11.16
N SER A 114 -13.52 -7.34 12.27
CA SER A 114 -12.25 -8.03 12.50
C SER A 114 -12.42 -9.55 12.30
N HIS A 115 -11.51 -10.14 11.54
CA HIS A 115 -11.47 -11.60 11.33
C HIS A 115 -10.96 -12.37 12.57
N VAL A 116 -10.38 -11.67 13.54
CA VAL A 116 -9.81 -12.28 14.76
C VAL A 116 -10.86 -12.42 15.87
N ASP A 117 -11.64 -11.37 16.12
CA ASP A 117 -12.56 -11.28 17.25
C ASP A 117 -13.96 -10.79 16.89
N GLY A 118 -14.22 -10.52 15.61
CA GLY A 118 -15.52 -10.09 15.10
C GLY A 118 -15.91 -8.65 15.45
N ARG A 119 -15.08 -7.90 16.19
CA ARG A 119 -15.39 -6.51 16.55
C ARG A 119 -15.50 -5.63 15.29
N LYS A 120 -16.38 -4.63 15.38
CA LYS A 120 -16.48 -3.61 14.31
C LYS A 120 -15.27 -2.71 14.34
N ILE A 121 -14.69 -2.50 13.16
CA ILE A 121 -13.57 -1.58 12.90
C ILE A 121 -14.03 -0.59 11.84
N PHE A 122 -13.73 0.67 12.06
CA PHE A 122 -13.76 1.70 11.03
C PHE A 122 -12.32 2.03 10.66
N MET A 123 -12.04 2.14 9.37
CA MET A 123 -10.75 2.54 8.84
C MET A 123 -10.96 3.45 7.65
N GLY A 124 -10.42 4.62 7.72
CA GLY A 124 -10.36 5.62 6.66
C GLY A 124 -8.95 6.18 6.52
N PRO A 125 -8.76 7.20 5.70
CA PRO A 125 -7.48 7.86 5.53
C PRO A 125 -6.83 8.27 6.85
N GLU A 126 -7.54 8.98 7.70
CA GLU A 126 -7.01 9.51 8.95
C GLU A 126 -6.67 8.39 9.95
N GLU A 127 -7.54 7.36 10.05
CA GLU A 127 -7.27 6.22 10.94
C GLU A 127 -6.05 5.43 10.46
N SER A 128 -5.92 5.19 9.15
CA SER A 128 -4.76 4.50 8.58
C SER A 128 -3.47 5.28 8.86
N MET A 129 -3.46 6.60 8.63
CA MET A 129 -2.31 7.45 8.93
C MET A 129 -1.98 7.45 10.41
N GLN A 130 -2.98 7.55 11.29
CA GLN A 130 -2.76 7.51 12.74
C GLN A 130 -2.15 6.17 13.19
N ILE A 131 -2.64 5.05 12.65
CA ILE A 131 -2.08 3.72 12.93
C ILE A 131 -0.63 3.66 12.48
N GLN A 132 -0.33 4.04 11.24
CA GLN A 132 1.02 3.99 10.69
C GLN A 132 1.98 4.95 11.40
N SER A 133 1.51 6.11 11.85
CA SER A 133 2.27 7.03 12.71
C SER A 133 2.61 6.39 14.07
N ASN A 134 1.67 5.67 14.69
CA ASN A 134 1.93 4.92 15.93
C ASN A 134 2.93 3.78 15.70
N LEU A 135 2.89 3.14 14.54
CA LEU A 135 3.86 2.11 14.14
C LEU A 135 5.26 2.71 13.90
N GLY A 136 5.34 3.96 13.42
CA GLY A 136 6.58 4.69 13.18
C GLY A 136 7.44 4.09 12.07
N SER A 137 6.81 3.54 11.02
CA SER A 137 7.52 3.00 9.85
C SER A 137 8.31 4.09 9.11
N THR A 138 9.20 3.68 8.23
CA THR A 138 9.97 4.59 7.38
C THR A 138 9.11 5.15 6.27
N ILE A 139 8.34 4.25 5.62
CA ILE A 139 7.45 4.55 4.50
C ILE A 139 6.06 4.07 4.87
N ALA A 140 5.08 4.96 4.80
CA ALA A 140 3.67 4.65 4.94
C ALA A 140 2.99 4.66 3.57
N MET A 141 2.09 3.71 3.33
CA MET A 141 1.26 3.70 2.14
C MET A 141 -0.06 4.43 2.41
N ALA A 142 -0.47 5.29 1.50
CA ALA A 142 -1.76 5.98 1.63
C ALA A 142 -2.92 4.98 1.59
N PHE A 143 -3.98 5.27 2.35
CA PHE A 143 -5.19 4.44 2.34
C PHE A 143 -5.89 4.55 0.99
N ASP A 144 -6.13 3.42 0.36
CA ASP A 144 -6.66 3.30 -1.00
C ASP A 144 -7.81 2.30 -1.07
N GLU A 145 -8.59 2.37 -2.14
CA GLU A 145 -9.59 1.36 -2.45
C GLU A 145 -9.03 0.37 -3.48
N CYS A 146 -8.54 -0.77 -2.98
CA CYS A 146 -8.19 -1.90 -3.83
C CYS A 146 -9.47 -2.62 -4.26
N ILE A 147 -9.74 -2.69 -5.56
CA ILE A 147 -10.93 -3.33 -6.12
C ILE A 147 -10.66 -4.75 -6.58
N ASP A 148 -11.67 -5.61 -6.45
CA ASP A 148 -11.61 -6.96 -7.01
C ASP A 148 -11.59 -6.90 -8.54
N ASN A 149 -10.89 -7.86 -9.18
CA ASN A 149 -10.97 -8.03 -10.62
C ASN A 149 -12.34 -8.57 -11.03
N HIS A 150 -13.25 -7.66 -11.33
CA HIS A 150 -14.60 -8.03 -11.81
C HIS A 150 -14.59 -8.73 -13.18
N MET A 151 -13.48 -8.64 -13.93
CA MET A 151 -13.30 -9.33 -15.20
C MET A 151 -13.22 -10.85 -15.03
N ALA A 152 -12.80 -11.32 -13.85
CA ALA A 152 -12.79 -12.75 -13.50
C ALA A 152 -14.20 -13.38 -13.48
N GLN A 153 -15.27 -12.59 -13.52
CA GLN A 153 -16.65 -13.06 -13.63
C GLN A 153 -17.05 -13.40 -15.07
N ILE A 154 -16.23 -13.05 -16.08
CA ILE A 154 -16.50 -13.35 -17.49
C ILE A 154 -16.10 -14.79 -17.77
N THR A 155 -17.06 -15.59 -18.20
CA THR A 155 -16.84 -16.98 -18.63
C THR A 155 -16.97 -17.12 -20.15
N PRO A 156 -16.30 -18.12 -20.77
CA PRO A 156 -16.30 -18.28 -22.22
C PRO A 156 -17.70 -18.50 -22.83
N ASP A 157 -18.63 -19.07 -22.07
CA ASP A 157 -20.00 -19.40 -22.46
C ASP A 157 -20.96 -18.22 -22.41
N MET A 158 -20.55 -17.07 -21.86
CA MET A 158 -21.38 -15.88 -21.83
C MET A 158 -21.55 -15.28 -23.22
N ASP A 159 -22.78 -14.78 -23.50
CA ASP A 159 -23.02 -13.97 -24.68
C ASP A 159 -22.33 -12.58 -24.58
N GLU A 160 -22.12 -11.96 -25.74
CA GLU A 160 -21.43 -10.65 -25.82
C GLU A 160 -22.17 -9.53 -25.05
N LYS A 161 -23.48 -9.59 -24.95
CA LYS A 161 -24.27 -8.59 -24.21
C LYS A 161 -24.04 -8.72 -22.71
N ALA A 162 -23.95 -9.96 -22.20
CA ALA A 162 -23.63 -10.23 -20.80
C ALA A 162 -22.21 -9.81 -20.46
N LYS A 163 -21.23 -10.16 -21.30
CA LYS A 163 -19.83 -9.74 -21.16
C LYS A 163 -19.71 -8.21 -21.12
N ASN A 164 -20.27 -7.52 -22.09
CA ASN A 164 -20.22 -6.05 -22.18
C ASN A 164 -20.87 -5.38 -20.96
N ARG A 165 -21.93 -5.98 -20.40
CA ARG A 165 -22.56 -5.47 -19.16
C ARG A 165 -21.61 -5.58 -17.96
N ILE A 166 -20.88 -6.69 -17.83
CA ILE A 166 -19.89 -6.88 -16.75
C ILE A 166 -18.74 -5.88 -16.92
N ILE A 167 -18.17 -5.77 -18.11
CA ILE A 167 -17.08 -4.84 -18.44
C ILE A 167 -17.46 -3.41 -18.08
N ARG A 168 -18.64 -2.95 -18.56
CA ARG A 168 -19.11 -1.59 -18.27
C ARG A 168 -19.27 -1.34 -16.78
N LYS A 169 -19.89 -2.28 -16.06
CA LYS A 169 -20.07 -2.17 -14.60
C LYS A 169 -18.71 -2.14 -13.86
N ALA A 170 -17.76 -2.98 -14.28
CA ALA A 170 -16.41 -3.01 -13.74
C ALA A 170 -15.67 -1.67 -14.00
N TYR A 171 -15.79 -1.14 -15.21
CA TYR A 171 -15.20 0.14 -15.59
C TYR A 171 -15.76 1.30 -14.76
N ASP A 172 -17.09 1.43 -14.69
CA ASP A 172 -17.76 2.50 -13.95
C ASP A 172 -17.40 2.44 -12.44
N TYR A 173 -17.34 1.24 -11.87
CA TYR A 173 -16.91 1.06 -10.48
C TYR A 173 -15.43 1.44 -10.28
N SER A 174 -14.53 0.95 -11.16
CA SER A 174 -13.11 1.25 -11.11
C SER A 174 -12.83 2.75 -11.23
N LYS A 175 -13.55 3.44 -12.10
CA LYS A 175 -13.48 4.90 -12.24
C LYS A 175 -13.84 5.61 -10.92
N ASN A 176 -14.97 5.25 -10.31
CA ASN A 176 -15.41 5.84 -9.05
C ASN A 176 -14.45 5.53 -7.90
N SER A 177 -13.85 4.35 -7.90
CA SER A 177 -12.83 3.94 -6.93
C SER A 177 -11.54 4.76 -7.08
N CYS A 178 -11.07 4.97 -8.30
CA CYS A 178 -9.93 5.86 -8.57
C CYS A 178 -10.20 7.28 -8.05
N ASP A 179 -11.36 7.86 -8.40
CA ASP A 179 -11.74 9.21 -7.96
C ASP A 179 -11.79 9.32 -6.42
N ARG A 180 -12.26 8.27 -5.73
CA ARG A 180 -12.26 8.19 -4.25
C ARG A 180 -10.84 8.06 -3.71
N THR A 181 -10.01 7.22 -4.29
CA THR A 181 -8.62 7.02 -3.87
C THR A 181 -7.81 8.32 -3.98
N VAL A 182 -8.04 9.15 -5.00
CA VAL A 182 -7.41 10.49 -5.08
C VAL A 182 -7.83 11.38 -3.91
N ARG A 183 -9.13 11.44 -3.59
CA ARG A 183 -9.62 12.22 -2.44
C ARG A 183 -9.08 11.69 -1.10
N TRP A 184 -9.00 10.38 -0.96
CA TRP A 184 -8.42 9.73 0.22
C TRP A 184 -6.91 10.00 0.33
N LEU A 185 -6.19 10.01 -0.79
CA LEU A 185 -4.76 10.34 -0.81
C LEU A 185 -4.52 11.77 -0.31
N TYR A 186 -5.35 12.73 -0.73
CA TYR A 186 -5.29 14.10 -0.23
C TYR A 186 -5.46 14.15 1.30
N ARG A 187 -6.48 13.48 1.84
CA ARG A 187 -6.72 13.39 3.29
C ARG A 187 -5.56 12.70 4.02
N CYS A 188 -5.00 11.63 3.45
CA CYS A 188 -3.80 10.99 4.00
C CYS A 188 -2.62 11.97 4.09
N LYS A 189 -2.40 12.77 3.05
CA LYS A 189 -1.32 13.76 3.01
C LYS A 189 -1.48 14.83 4.10
N GLU A 190 -2.67 15.36 4.25
CA GLU A 190 -2.96 16.36 5.30
C GLU A 190 -2.78 15.77 6.70
N GLU A 191 -3.33 14.58 6.93
CA GLU A 191 -3.23 13.93 8.24
C GLU A 191 -1.80 13.52 8.57
N MET A 192 -1.03 13.02 7.61
CA MET A 192 0.39 12.69 7.80
C MET A 192 1.20 13.93 8.17
N ALA A 193 0.98 15.05 7.49
CA ALA A 193 1.65 16.31 7.81
C ALA A 193 1.32 16.78 9.24
N ARG A 194 0.05 16.68 9.65
CA ARG A 194 -0.39 16.98 11.01
C ARG A 194 0.29 16.06 12.04
N LEU A 195 0.28 14.77 11.80
CA LEU A 195 0.88 13.77 12.71
C LEU A 195 2.40 13.95 12.84
N ASN A 196 3.10 14.20 11.74
CA ASN A 196 4.55 14.43 11.76
C ASN A 196 4.95 15.71 12.52
N SER A 197 4.03 16.66 12.72
CA SER A 197 4.27 17.86 13.52
C SER A 197 4.11 17.66 15.04
N LEU A 198 3.51 16.56 15.48
CA LEU A 198 3.24 16.31 16.89
C LEU A 198 4.53 15.96 17.67
N PRO A 199 4.64 16.38 18.94
CA PRO A 199 5.85 16.17 19.74
C PRO A 199 6.12 14.69 20.04
N ASP A 200 5.08 13.86 20.18
CA ASP A 200 5.12 12.45 20.57
C ASP A 200 5.10 11.46 19.39
N THR A 201 5.25 11.96 18.17
CA THR A 201 5.36 11.12 16.97
C THR A 201 6.66 10.34 16.96
N ILE A 202 6.57 9.03 16.74
CA ILE A 202 7.72 8.11 16.72
C ILE A 202 8.70 8.46 15.60
N ASN A 203 8.20 8.66 14.38
CA ASN A 203 8.99 9.05 13.23
C ASN A 203 8.40 10.31 12.57
N LYS A 204 9.00 11.47 12.82
CA LYS A 204 8.57 12.76 12.26
C LYS A 204 8.92 12.96 10.78
N HIS A 205 9.69 12.05 10.22
CA HIS A 205 10.12 12.03 8.83
C HIS A 205 9.57 10.81 8.09
N GLN A 206 8.39 10.33 8.51
CA GLN A 206 7.71 9.23 7.83
C GLN A 206 7.28 9.68 6.44
N LEU A 207 7.74 8.92 5.42
CA LEU A 207 7.42 9.18 4.03
C LEU A 207 6.03 8.63 3.69
N LEU A 208 5.32 9.28 2.76
CA LEU A 208 4.00 8.86 2.31
C LEU A 208 3.99 8.55 0.82
N PHE A 209 3.66 7.30 0.47
CA PHE A 209 3.55 6.85 -0.91
C PHE A 209 2.09 6.76 -1.34
N GLY A 210 1.79 7.31 -2.53
CA GLY A 210 0.50 7.15 -3.20
C GLY A 210 0.40 5.80 -3.92
N ILE A 211 -0.83 5.31 -4.13
CA ILE A 211 -1.06 4.01 -4.79
C ILE A 211 -1.91 4.23 -6.04
N ASN A 212 -1.36 3.86 -7.20
CA ASN A 212 -2.10 3.85 -8.45
C ASN A 212 -3.06 2.66 -8.48
N GLN A 213 -4.32 2.95 -8.83
CA GLN A 213 -5.38 1.97 -9.04
C GLN A 213 -5.96 2.14 -10.45
N GLY A 214 -6.93 1.32 -10.86
CA GLY A 214 -7.59 1.38 -12.18
C GLY A 214 -7.93 0.01 -12.76
N SER A 215 -7.78 -1.07 -11.96
CA SER A 215 -8.01 -2.46 -12.43
C SER A 215 -7.15 -2.75 -13.67
N VAL A 216 -7.75 -3.35 -14.68
CA VAL A 216 -7.13 -3.71 -15.99
C VAL A 216 -7.42 -2.67 -17.08
N PHE A 217 -7.89 -1.48 -16.74
CA PHE A 217 -8.25 -0.45 -17.71
C PHE A 217 -7.13 0.57 -17.88
N ASP A 218 -6.49 0.56 -19.04
CA ASP A 218 -5.32 1.39 -19.36
C ASP A 218 -5.57 2.88 -19.15
N ASP A 219 -6.69 3.38 -19.67
CA ASP A 219 -7.07 4.78 -19.57
C ASP A 219 -7.30 5.23 -18.12
N LEU A 220 -7.91 4.36 -17.29
CA LEU A 220 -8.08 4.62 -15.87
C LEU A 220 -6.74 4.60 -15.12
N ARG A 221 -5.85 3.65 -15.44
CA ARG A 221 -4.51 3.57 -14.87
C ARG A 221 -3.70 4.83 -15.14
N LEU A 222 -3.66 5.27 -16.41
CA LEU A 222 -2.92 6.46 -16.84
C LEU A 222 -3.51 7.73 -16.23
N ARG A 223 -4.85 7.91 -16.32
CA ARG A 223 -5.53 9.06 -15.72
C ARG A 223 -5.28 9.12 -14.21
N HIS A 224 -5.44 8.00 -13.50
CA HIS A 224 -5.26 7.98 -12.06
C HIS A 224 -3.82 8.27 -11.65
N MET A 225 -2.82 7.78 -12.42
CA MET A 225 -1.42 8.12 -12.17
C MET A 225 -1.18 9.62 -12.34
N GLU A 226 -1.71 10.23 -13.38
CA GLU A 226 -1.61 11.69 -13.59
C GLU A 226 -2.25 12.48 -12.43
N GLU A 227 -3.40 12.03 -11.93
CA GLU A 227 -4.10 12.71 -10.84
C GLU A 227 -3.34 12.61 -9.51
N ILE A 228 -2.85 11.42 -9.14
CA ILE A 228 -2.08 11.26 -7.89
C ILE A 228 -0.69 11.92 -7.97
N ALA A 229 -0.08 11.98 -9.15
CA ALA A 229 1.20 12.66 -9.37
C ALA A 229 1.13 14.17 -9.05
N LYS A 230 -0.02 14.82 -9.31
CA LYS A 230 -0.26 16.24 -8.97
C LYS A 230 -0.19 16.52 -7.48
N LEU A 231 -0.35 15.50 -6.63
CA LEU A 231 -0.26 15.62 -5.18
C LEU A 231 1.18 15.61 -4.66
N ASP A 232 2.17 15.38 -5.51
CA ASP A 232 3.60 15.42 -5.18
C ASP A 232 3.91 14.63 -3.91
N MET A 233 3.83 13.31 -4.03
CA MET A 233 4.08 12.36 -2.94
C MET A 233 5.56 11.98 -2.88
N ASP A 234 6.01 11.45 -1.75
CA ASP A 234 7.40 10.96 -1.59
C ASP A 234 7.73 9.76 -2.49
N GLY A 235 6.70 9.10 -3.02
CA GLY A 235 6.81 8.00 -3.95
C GLY A 235 5.45 7.43 -4.35
N TYR A 236 5.49 6.44 -5.26
CA TYR A 236 4.27 5.85 -5.83
C TYR A 236 4.39 4.34 -5.94
N ALA A 237 3.28 3.65 -5.74
CA ALA A 237 3.14 2.22 -5.95
C ALA A 237 2.07 1.92 -7.00
N VAL A 238 2.19 0.77 -7.65
CA VAL A 238 1.17 0.23 -8.53
C VAL A 238 0.39 -0.84 -7.76
N GLY A 239 -0.86 -0.53 -7.42
CA GLY A 239 -1.74 -1.41 -6.68
C GLY A 239 -2.64 -2.28 -7.57
N GLY A 240 -3.35 -3.24 -6.96
CA GLY A 240 -4.38 -4.04 -7.61
C GLY A 240 -3.87 -5.02 -8.66
N LEU A 241 -2.58 -5.42 -8.62
CA LEU A 241 -2.02 -6.41 -9.55
C LEU A 241 -2.00 -7.84 -8.99
N ALA A 242 -2.20 -8.00 -7.69
CA ALA A 242 -2.18 -9.33 -7.06
C ALA A 242 -3.37 -10.18 -7.56
N GLY A 243 -3.05 -11.32 -8.17
CA GLY A 243 -4.06 -12.23 -8.74
C GLY A 243 -4.36 -12.03 -10.22
N GLU A 244 -3.77 -11.02 -10.86
CA GLU A 244 -3.85 -10.85 -12.30
C GLU A 244 -2.92 -11.83 -13.04
N PRO A 245 -3.23 -12.21 -14.30
CA PRO A 245 -2.30 -12.92 -15.16
C PRO A 245 -0.99 -12.15 -15.32
N THR A 246 0.12 -12.86 -15.45
CA THR A 246 1.46 -12.26 -15.53
C THR A 246 1.59 -11.29 -16.71
N GLU A 247 1.00 -11.64 -17.86
CA GLU A 247 1.00 -10.80 -19.06
C GLU A 247 0.27 -9.46 -18.81
N GLU A 248 -0.86 -9.51 -18.10
CA GLU A 248 -1.62 -8.32 -17.73
C GLU A 248 -0.84 -7.43 -16.76
N MET A 249 -0.17 -8.03 -15.78
CA MET A 249 0.71 -7.30 -14.86
C MET A 249 1.83 -6.58 -15.61
N TYR A 250 2.50 -7.25 -16.55
CA TYR A 250 3.56 -6.64 -17.36
C TYR A 250 3.02 -5.54 -18.27
N HIS A 251 1.85 -5.75 -18.90
CA HIS A 251 1.20 -4.73 -19.70
C HIS A 251 0.95 -3.44 -18.90
N ILE A 252 0.35 -3.56 -17.71
CA ILE A 252 0.09 -2.41 -16.84
C ILE A 252 1.38 -1.70 -16.43
N LEU A 253 2.44 -2.45 -16.12
CA LEU A 253 3.73 -1.84 -15.79
C LEU A 253 4.36 -1.14 -17.00
N ASP A 254 4.26 -1.71 -18.19
CA ASP A 254 4.81 -1.12 -19.42
C ASP A 254 4.14 0.21 -19.78
N ILE A 255 2.85 0.38 -19.52
CA ILE A 255 2.16 1.66 -19.76
C ILE A 255 2.38 2.68 -18.65
N LEU A 256 2.53 2.24 -17.39
CA LEU A 256 2.65 3.15 -16.24
C LEU A 256 4.08 3.62 -16.00
N CYS A 257 5.08 2.74 -16.08
CA CYS A 257 6.46 3.09 -15.76
C CYS A 257 7.01 4.30 -16.54
N PRO A 258 6.64 4.54 -17.82
CA PRO A 258 7.09 5.74 -18.56
C PRO A 258 6.48 7.05 -18.04
N VAL A 259 5.34 7.02 -17.35
CA VAL A 259 4.59 8.21 -16.90
C VAL A 259 4.61 8.39 -15.38
N MET A 260 5.19 7.46 -14.66
CA MET A 260 5.38 7.59 -13.20
C MET A 260 6.46 8.65 -12.93
N PRO A 261 6.26 9.53 -11.90
CA PRO A 261 7.25 10.51 -11.47
C PRO A 261 8.57 9.92 -11.01
#